data_30f38462445e77312e5a9cd9fbf14e8a
#
_entry.id   30f38462445e77312e5a9cd9fbf14e8a
#
_cell.length_a   1.000
_cell.length_b   1.000
_cell.length_c   1.000
_cell.angle_alpha   90.00
_cell.angle_beta   90.00
_cell.angle_gamma   90.00
#
_symmetry.space_group_name_H-M   'P 1'
#
loop_
_entity.id
_entity.type
_entity.pdbx_description
1 polymer ?
#
loop_
_entity_poly.entity_id
_entity_poly.type
_entity_poly.pdbx_seq_one_letter_code
_entity_poly.pdbx_strand_id
1 'polypeptide(L)'
;MNEARRRRAAKQDRRDARRALKRRRVTVDDNVLITTVRSALAGHPLGLLQFASHVVSFFPGKERSLADAITGLANCQCRETTALLAVVGELLVDDEALRERCRQEVAKRRDHLPKWLVGLRQVQVNRAVRRPDVLGDGDDLFVGLVMTDSTELTLGVILDHNVLSSVAEFAFLAEPFDEAVARQLETDDRSDSFVSMDLADARTWIDEGLRWSAHLRRARSDQWRSTLPMVKWVLAQLPAGGCGYQRPEWEEDDADDLLDGFLSSPAGAPFAHVDYRVLLRELWDTGCGDPLRWSSSRISDILRSRFHDYDLPLEIVIDAPALLRAFIPFAHGQSGIAQHLTDEAIATIDRLSLGYRRQLLANTIEHDDDDVWLSYPDRAS
;
A
#
# COMPACT_ATOMS: atom_id res chain seq x y z
N MET A 1 62.90 -36.61 -24.22
CA MET A 1 62.17 -35.56 -24.96
C MET A 1 60.82 -35.21 -24.40
N ASN A 2 60.32 -35.79 -23.31
CA ASN A 2 58.94 -35.65 -22.82
C ASN A 2 58.72 -34.56 -21.72
N GLU A 3 59.71 -34.28 -20.92
CA GLU A 3 59.54 -33.40 -19.75
C GLU A 3 59.49 -31.91 -20.11
N ALA A 4 60.32 -31.47 -21.03
CA ALA A 4 60.32 -30.10 -21.54
C ALA A 4 59.00 -29.73 -22.23
N ARG A 5 58.35 -30.71 -22.91
CA ARG A 5 57.05 -30.56 -23.56
C ARG A 5 55.92 -30.44 -22.54
N ARG A 6 55.97 -31.22 -21.45
CA ARG A 6 55.00 -31.14 -20.30
C ARG A 6 55.14 -29.81 -19.56
N ARG A 7 56.32 -29.29 -19.32
CA ARG A 7 56.53 -27.98 -18.67
C ARG A 7 56.01 -26.81 -19.53
N ARG A 8 56.18 -26.90 -20.84
CA ARG A 8 55.62 -25.88 -21.78
C ARG A 8 54.09 -25.93 -21.83
N ALA A 9 53.45 -27.09 -21.85
CA ALA A 9 52.01 -27.26 -21.81
C ALA A 9 51.46 -26.71 -20.49
N ALA A 10 51.99 -27.05 -19.33
CA ALA A 10 51.53 -26.53 -18.02
C ALA A 10 51.70 -25.00 -17.90
N LYS A 11 52.74 -24.42 -18.53
CA LYS A 11 52.90 -22.95 -18.56
C LYS A 11 51.90 -22.28 -19.48
N GLN A 12 51.52 -22.94 -20.55
CA GLN A 12 50.48 -22.46 -21.48
C GLN A 12 49.09 -22.51 -20.81
N ASP A 13 48.75 -23.64 -20.18
CA ASP A 13 47.48 -23.81 -19.47
C ASP A 13 47.31 -22.76 -18.34
N ARG A 14 48.38 -22.44 -17.59
CA ARG A 14 48.37 -21.36 -16.58
C ARG A 14 48.15 -19.97 -17.24
N ARG A 15 48.71 -19.72 -18.41
CA ARG A 15 48.50 -18.47 -19.15
C ARG A 15 47.06 -18.34 -19.67
N ASP A 16 46.54 -19.44 -20.17
CA ASP A 16 45.18 -19.47 -20.74
C ASP A 16 44.14 -19.40 -19.62
N ALA A 17 44.36 -20.04 -18.48
CA ALA A 17 43.56 -19.88 -17.30
C ALA A 17 43.57 -18.43 -16.77
N ARG A 18 44.76 -17.76 -16.74
CA ARG A 18 44.84 -16.33 -16.38
C ARG A 18 44.15 -15.42 -17.38
N ARG A 19 44.24 -15.73 -18.67
CA ARG A 19 43.53 -14.98 -19.72
C ARG A 19 42.02 -15.20 -19.66
N ALA A 20 41.56 -16.40 -19.39
CA ALA A 20 40.17 -16.72 -19.17
C ALA A 20 39.59 -15.99 -17.95
N LEU A 21 40.34 -15.96 -16.81
CA LEU A 21 40.01 -15.21 -15.63
C LEU A 21 39.95 -13.69 -15.88
N LYS A 22 40.90 -13.16 -16.65
CA LYS A 22 40.92 -11.74 -17.02
C LYS A 22 39.77 -11.36 -17.96
N ARG A 23 39.45 -12.22 -18.96
CA ARG A 23 38.26 -12.04 -19.83
C ARG A 23 36.96 -12.12 -19.02
N ARG A 24 36.85 -13.05 -18.08
CA ARG A 24 35.70 -13.19 -17.17
C ARG A 24 35.54 -11.95 -16.28
N ARG A 25 36.64 -11.36 -15.79
CA ARG A 25 36.61 -10.09 -15.03
C ARG A 25 36.14 -8.93 -15.90
N VAL A 26 36.65 -8.78 -17.11
CA VAL A 26 36.25 -7.69 -18.03
C VAL A 26 34.76 -7.81 -18.41
N THR A 27 34.24 -9.02 -18.69
CA THR A 27 32.81 -9.24 -18.96
C THR A 27 31.91 -9.05 -17.74
N VAL A 28 32.44 -9.23 -16.53
CA VAL A 28 31.72 -8.96 -15.28
C VAL A 28 31.66 -7.45 -14.99
N ASP A 29 32.74 -6.72 -15.25
CA ASP A 29 32.81 -5.27 -15.02
C ASP A 29 31.92 -4.46 -15.99
N ASP A 30 31.65 -4.98 -17.20
CA ASP A 30 30.76 -4.36 -18.20
C ASP A 30 29.28 -4.76 -18.04
N ASN A 31 28.93 -5.61 -17.09
CA ASN A 31 27.56 -6.04 -16.87
C ASN A 31 26.79 -4.96 -16.08
N VAL A 32 25.71 -4.45 -16.68
CA VAL A 32 24.84 -3.41 -16.08
C VAL A 32 24.38 -3.78 -14.68
N LEU A 33 24.00 -5.05 -14.44
CA LEU A 33 23.59 -5.52 -13.12
C LEU A 33 24.72 -5.36 -12.09
N ILE A 34 25.94 -5.79 -12.41
CA ILE A 34 27.09 -5.70 -11.53
C ILE A 34 27.43 -4.25 -11.20
N THR A 35 27.39 -3.38 -12.22
CA THR A 35 27.64 -1.94 -12.03
C THR A 35 26.57 -1.29 -11.15
N THR A 36 25.30 -1.62 -11.36
CA THR A 36 24.19 -1.13 -10.54
C THR A 36 24.33 -1.57 -9.08
N VAL A 37 24.58 -2.86 -8.81
CA VAL A 37 24.77 -3.36 -7.45
C VAL A 37 26.02 -2.75 -6.79
N ARG A 38 27.11 -2.56 -7.54
CA ARG A 38 28.32 -1.91 -7.04
C ARG A 38 28.05 -0.48 -6.61
N SER A 39 27.33 0.28 -7.42
CA SER A 39 26.91 1.64 -7.07
C SER A 39 26.00 1.67 -5.83
N ALA A 40 25.03 0.76 -5.76
CA ALA A 40 24.13 0.65 -4.62
C ALA A 40 24.85 0.25 -3.32
N LEU A 41 25.87 -0.63 -3.40
CA LEU A 41 26.72 -1.01 -2.25
C LEU A 41 27.60 0.13 -1.72
N ALA A 42 27.94 1.09 -2.57
CA ALA A 42 28.75 2.25 -2.19
C ALA A 42 27.88 3.39 -1.61
N GLY A 43 26.58 3.34 -1.82
CA GLY A 43 25.60 4.34 -1.38
C GLY A 43 24.87 3.94 -0.10
N HIS A 44 23.71 4.55 0.10
CA HIS A 44 22.81 4.25 1.21
C HIS A 44 22.20 2.84 1.05
N PRO A 45 22.04 2.05 2.15
CA PRO A 45 21.48 0.70 2.13
C PRO A 45 20.15 0.57 1.37
N LEU A 46 19.30 1.59 1.43
CA LEU A 46 18.02 1.63 0.73
C LEU A 46 18.16 1.36 -0.78
N GLY A 47 19.22 1.85 -1.42
CA GLY A 47 19.44 1.64 -2.85
C GLY A 47 19.57 0.16 -3.23
N LEU A 48 20.28 -0.64 -2.44
CA LEU A 48 20.41 -2.08 -2.69
C LEU A 48 19.14 -2.85 -2.30
N LEU A 49 18.48 -2.44 -1.22
CA LEU A 49 17.19 -3.00 -0.79
C LEU A 49 16.13 -2.82 -1.89
N GLN A 50 15.97 -1.59 -2.41
CA GLN A 50 15.03 -1.29 -3.49
C GLN A 50 15.35 -2.07 -4.77
N PHE A 51 16.63 -2.14 -5.14
CA PHE A 51 17.04 -2.90 -6.31
C PHE A 51 16.73 -4.40 -6.16
N ALA A 52 17.05 -5.00 -5.01
CA ALA A 52 16.73 -6.39 -4.73
C ALA A 52 15.22 -6.66 -4.68
N SER A 53 14.45 -5.72 -4.09
CA SER A 53 12.99 -5.79 -4.05
C SER A 53 12.38 -5.74 -5.46
N HIS A 54 12.91 -4.89 -6.33
CA HIS A 54 12.53 -4.87 -7.74
C HIS A 54 12.84 -6.20 -8.44
N VAL A 55 14.02 -6.82 -8.19
CA VAL A 55 14.37 -8.14 -8.73
C VAL A 55 13.38 -9.19 -8.27
N VAL A 56 12.99 -9.22 -6.99
CA VAL A 56 12.01 -10.18 -6.45
C VAL A 56 10.64 -9.99 -7.11
N SER A 57 10.20 -8.75 -7.31
CA SER A 57 8.89 -8.42 -7.87
C SER A 57 8.78 -8.58 -9.38
N PHE A 58 9.91 -8.62 -10.11
CA PHE A 58 9.94 -8.64 -11.58
C PHE A 58 9.47 -9.97 -12.19
N PHE A 59 9.48 -11.06 -11.43
CA PHE A 59 9.19 -12.41 -11.92
C PHE A 59 7.82 -12.99 -11.48
N PRO A 60 6.69 -12.29 -11.60
CA PRO A 60 5.39 -12.88 -11.28
C PRO A 60 4.98 -13.85 -12.41
N GLY A 61 5.30 -15.13 -12.27
CA GLY A 61 4.71 -16.20 -13.07
C GLY A 61 5.11 -16.31 -14.55
N LYS A 62 6.27 -15.78 -15.00
CA LYS A 62 6.71 -15.80 -16.40
C LYS A 62 7.86 -16.79 -16.66
N GLU A 63 8.10 -17.09 -17.96
CA GLU A 63 9.04 -18.06 -18.56
C GLU A 63 10.45 -18.14 -17.93
N ARG A 64 10.93 -17.07 -17.28
CA ARG A 64 12.11 -17.11 -16.40
C ARG A 64 11.63 -16.95 -14.97
N SER A 65 11.75 -18.02 -14.21
CA SER A 65 11.37 -17.99 -12.79
C SER A 65 12.41 -17.20 -11.97
N LEU A 66 11.99 -16.68 -10.82
CA LEU A 66 12.91 -16.10 -9.83
C LEU A 66 14.02 -17.12 -9.44
N ALA A 67 13.70 -18.42 -9.41
CA ALA A 67 14.64 -19.50 -9.21
C ALA A 67 15.76 -19.55 -10.27
N ASP A 68 15.44 -19.25 -11.55
CA ASP A 68 16.45 -19.16 -12.61
C ASP A 68 17.33 -17.92 -12.45
N ALA A 69 16.75 -16.78 -12.06
CA ALA A 69 17.52 -15.59 -11.76
C ALA A 69 18.50 -15.81 -10.59
N ILE A 70 18.04 -16.44 -9.51
CA ILE A 70 18.89 -16.84 -8.37
C ILE A 70 20.00 -17.80 -8.84
N THR A 71 19.67 -18.76 -9.73
CA THR A 71 20.67 -19.66 -10.32
C THR A 71 21.72 -18.89 -11.12
N GLY A 72 21.30 -17.91 -11.91
CA GLY A 72 22.21 -17.04 -12.67
C GLY A 72 23.15 -16.25 -11.74
N LEU A 73 22.62 -15.68 -10.66
CA LEU A 73 23.41 -14.99 -9.63
C LEU A 73 24.36 -15.93 -8.90
N ALA A 74 23.93 -17.18 -8.63
CA ALA A 74 24.77 -18.20 -7.99
C ALA A 74 25.96 -18.60 -8.87
N ASN A 75 25.78 -18.66 -10.17
CA ASN A 75 26.84 -19.00 -11.12
C ASN A 75 27.87 -17.89 -11.36
N CYS A 76 27.50 -16.64 -11.07
CA CYS A 76 28.41 -15.49 -11.14
C CYS A 76 28.99 -15.18 -9.75
N GLN A 77 30.20 -15.66 -9.48
CA GLN A 77 30.85 -15.51 -8.18
C GLN A 77 31.64 -14.20 -8.11
N CYS A 78 31.02 -13.15 -7.60
CA CYS A 78 31.63 -11.87 -7.27
C CYS A 78 30.91 -11.25 -6.07
N ARG A 79 31.54 -10.25 -5.44
CA ARG A 79 31.04 -9.57 -4.24
C ARG A 79 29.64 -8.99 -4.46
N GLU A 80 29.38 -8.42 -5.63
CA GLU A 80 28.12 -7.79 -5.99
C GLU A 80 26.96 -8.81 -6.05
N THR A 81 27.19 -9.98 -6.68
CA THR A 81 26.16 -11.03 -6.71
C THR A 81 25.97 -11.69 -5.36
N THR A 82 27.01 -11.77 -4.53
CA THR A 82 26.89 -12.23 -3.14
C THR A 82 26.04 -11.28 -2.31
N ALA A 83 26.27 -9.98 -2.44
CA ALA A 83 25.48 -8.96 -1.77
C ALA A 83 24.01 -8.98 -2.21
N LEU A 84 23.77 -9.07 -3.52
CA LEU A 84 22.39 -9.13 -4.05
C LEU A 84 21.67 -10.40 -3.59
N LEU A 85 22.34 -11.57 -3.61
CA LEU A 85 21.76 -12.83 -3.09
C LEU A 85 21.43 -12.75 -1.60
N ALA A 86 22.27 -12.07 -0.81
CA ALA A 86 22.02 -11.88 0.62
C ALA A 86 20.75 -11.06 0.87
N VAL A 87 20.56 -9.95 0.13
CA VAL A 87 19.35 -9.13 0.26
C VAL A 87 18.12 -9.85 -0.28
N VAL A 88 18.20 -10.43 -1.49
CA VAL A 88 17.09 -11.19 -2.09
C VAL A 88 16.64 -12.31 -1.15
N GLY A 89 17.59 -13.03 -0.53
CA GLY A 89 17.25 -14.06 0.44
C GLY A 89 16.48 -13.55 1.67
N GLU A 90 16.72 -12.34 2.13
CA GLU A 90 15.96 -11.79 3.28
C GLU A 90 14.58 -11.23 2.83
N LEU A 91 14.46 -10.73 1.61
CA LEU A 91 13.17 -10.23 1.08
C LEU A 91 12.19 -11.34 0.65
N LEU A 92 12.65 -12.58 0.51
CA LEU A 92 11.80 -13.75 0.19
C LEU A 92 11.06 -14.27 1.43
N VAL A 93 10.22 -13.44 2.02
CA VAL A 93 9.48 -13.77 3.25
C VAL A 93 8.50 -14.94 3.01
N ASP A 94 7.88 -14.99 1.84
CA ASP A 94 6.84 -15.97 1.50
C ASP A 94 7.40 -17.26 0.84
N ASP A 95 8.71 -17.35 0.55
CA ASP A 95 9.34 -18.50 -0.11
C ASP A 95 10.59 -18.98 0.65
N GLU A 96 10.36 -19.82 1.65
CA GLU A 96 11.45 -20.36 2.49
C GLU A 96 12.45 -21.22 1.70
N ALA A 97 12.00 -21.91 0.64
CA ALA A 97 12.88 -22.75 -0.17
C ALA A 97 13.90 -21.91 -0.95
N LEU A 98 13.44 -20.84 -1.61
CA LEU A 98 14.33 -19.92 -2.32
C LEU A 98 15.17 -19.10 -1.35
N ARG A 99 14.62 -18.70 -0.21
CA ARG A 99 15.34 -18.02 0.87
C ARG A 99 16.53 -18.85 1.35
N GLU A 100 16.30 -20.10 1.71
CA GLU A 100 17.34 -21.01 2.21
C GLU A 100 18.39 -21.27 1.12
N ARG A 101 17.97 -21.41 -0.13
CA ARG A 101 18.91 -21.53 -1.25
C ARG A 101 19.82 -20.32 -1.39
N CYS A 102 19.30 -19.10 -1.29
CA CYS A 102 20.11 -17.87 -1.30
C CYS A 102 21.11 -17.86 -0.15
N ARG A 103 20.70 -18.24 1.06
CA ARG A 103 21.54 -18.34 2.25
C ARG A 103 22.67 -19.32 2.06
N GLN A 104 22.39 -20.51 1.57
CA GLN A 104 23.40 -21.54 1.31
C GLN A 104 24.42 -21.08 0.28
N GLU A 105 23.98 -20.38 -0.76
CA GLU A 105 24.90 -19.84 -1.77
C GLU A 105 25.80 -18.74 -1.19
N VAL A 106 25.25 -17.83 -0.38
CA VAL A 106 26.03 -16.80 0.31
C VAL A 106 27.02 -17.41 1.28
N ALA A 107 26.63 -18.44 2.05
CA ALA A 107 27.50 -19.11 3.03
C ALA A 107 28.72 -19.81 2.40
N LYS A 108 28.64 -20.25 1.15
CA LYS A 108 29.75 -20.85 0.38
C LYS A 108 30.81 -19.83 -0.04
N ARG A 109 30.50 -18.54 0.05
CA ARG A 109 31.34 -17.46 -0.47
C ARG A 109 32.11 -16.77 0.66
N ARG A 110 33.26 -16.20 0.32
CA ARG A 110 34.12 -15.50 1.28
C ARG A 110 34.24 -14.00 0.99
N ASP A 111 33.22 -13.45 0.37
CA ASP A 111 33.22 -12.03 0.03
C ASP A 111 33.00 -11.18 1.29
N HIS A 112 33.74 -10.07 1.38
CA HIS A 112 33.57 -9.12 2.48
C HIS A 112 32.37 -8.22 2.20
N LEU A 113 31.28 -8.41 2.96
CA LEU A 113 30.05 -7.63 2.86
C LEU A 113 30.01 -6.52 3.92
N PRO A 114 29.29 -5.40 3.68
CA PRO A 114 29.08 -4.35 4.69
C PRO A 114 28.39 -4.89 5.95
N LYS A 115 28.63 -4.24 7.11
CA LYS A 115 28.04 -4.67 8.40
C LYS A 115 26.53 -4.71 8.37
N TRP A 116 25.90 -3.67 7.80
CA TRP A 116 24.44 -3.61 7.71
C TRP A 116 23.84 -4.79 6.94
N LEU A 117 24.52 -5.24 5.88
CA LEU A 117 24.08 -6.35 5.06
C LEU A 117 24.24 -7.71 5.77
N VAL A 118 25.36 -7.91 6.48
CA VAL A 118 25.57 -9.11 7.29
C VAL A 118 24.54 -9.20 8.43
N GLY A 119 24.20 -8.06 9.01
CA GLY A 119 23.24 -7.93 10.10
C GLY A 119 21.79 -7.70 9.65
N LEU A 120 21.43 -7.88 8.37
CA LEU A 120 20.10 -7.55 7.84
C LEU A 120 18.95 -8.32 8.53
N ARG A 121 19.23 -9.46 9.12
CA ARG A 121 18.31 -10.23 9.98
C ARG A 121 18.11 -9.65 11.38
N GLN A 122 19.02 -8.78 11.80
CA GLN A 122 19.05 -8.18 13.13
C GLN A 122 18.61 -6.73 13.09
N VAL A 123 17.93 -6.33 12.00
CA VAL A 123 17.29 -5.02 11.91
C VAL A 123 16.31 -4.88 13.05
N GLN A 124 16.39 -3.77 13.76
CA GLN A 124 15.49 -3.46 14.86
C GLN A 124 14.42 -2.52 14.36
N VAL A 125 13.16 -2.89 14.60
CA VAL A 125 12.03 -1.99 14.46
C VAL A 125 11.68 -1.54 15.86
N ASN A 126 11.83 -0.26 16.16
CA ASN A 126 11.79 0.23 17.52
C ASN A 126 10.70 1.25 17.80
N ARG A 127 10.14 1.87 16.77
CA ARG A 127 9.12 2.92 16.91
C ARG A 127 8.09 2.84 15.79
N ALA A 128 6.85 3.12 16.16
CA ALA A 128 5.78 3.40 15.22
C ALA A 128 4.93 4.57 15.72
N VAL A 129 4.49 5.41 14.79
CA VAL A 129 3.51 6.45 15.05
C VAL A 129 2.47 6.44 13.94
N ARG A 130 1.30 6.97 14.25
CA ARG A 130 0.26 7.24 13.26
C ARG A 130 -0.16 8.70 13.30
N ARG A 131 -0.55 9.24 12.18
CA ARG A 131 -1.21 10.53 12.07
C ARG A 131 -2.61 10.31 11.50
N PRO A 132 -3.65 10.39 12.33
CA PRO A 132 -5.02 10.25 11.87
C PRO A 132 -5.43 11.46 11.04
N ASP A 133 -6.21 11.23 10.00
CA ASP A 133 -6.87 12.29 9.25
C ASP A 133 -8.02 12.89 10.08
N VAL A 134 -8.20 14.21 10.00
CA VAL A 134 -9.24 14.94 10.77
C VAL A 134 -10.64 14.49 10.42
N LEU A 135 -10.88 14.13 9.16
CA LEU A 135 -12.16 13.66 8.67
C LEU A 135 -12.29 12.12 8.69
N GLY A 136 -11.25 11.42 9.18
CA GLY A 136 -11.27 9.98 9.33
C GLY A 136 -11.06 9.21 8.02
N ASP A 137 -10.61 9.87 6.96
CA ASP A 137 -10.37 9.23 5.65
C ASP A 137 -9.28 8.17 5.69
N GLY A 138 -8.31 8.32 6.60
CA GLY A 138 -7.18 7.42 6.68
C GLY A 138 -6.21 7.77 7.80
N ASP A 139 -5.14 6.98 7.85
CA ASP A 139 -4.00 7.20 8.75
C ASP A 139 -2.68 7.14 7.95
N ASP A 140 -1.77 8.07 8.23
CA ASP A 140 -0.38 7.97 7.80
C ASP A 140 0.43 7.28 8.91
N LEU A 141 0.93 6.08 8.64
CA LEU A 141 1.76 5.32 9.58
C LEU A 141 3.23 5.50 9.24
N PHE A 142 4.07 5.68 10.27
CA PHE A 142 5.52 5.70 10.14
C PHE A 142 6.14 4.66 11.06
N VAL A 143 7.04 3.85 10.50
CA VAL A 143 7.74 2.77 11.21
C VAL A 143 9.24 2.99 11.07
N GLY A 144 9.93 3.13 12.18
CA GLY A 144 11.38 3.35 12.24
C GLY A 144 12.17 2.04 12.28
N LEU A 145 13.18 1.93 11.42
CA LEU A 145 14.09 0.79 11.34
C LEU A 145 15.51 1.25 11.61
N VAL A 146 16.25 0.47 12.41
CA VAL A 146 17.67 0.70 12.70
C VAL A 146 18.47 -0.53 12.30
N MET A 147 19.43 -0.34 11.41
CA MET A 147 20.34 -1.38 10.97
C MET A 147 21.50 -1.59 11.94
N THR A 148 22.24 -2.69 11.81
CA THR A 148 23.34 -3.05 12.71
C THR A 148 24.56 -2.13 12.65
N ASP A 149 24.66 -1.26 11.66
CA ASP A 149 25.66 -0.20 11.55
C ASP A 149 25.13 1.17 11.99
N SER A 150 23.94 1.21 12.61
CA SER A 150 23.22 2.41 13.04
C SER A 150 22.63 3.24 11.90
N THR A 151 22.61 2.73 10.66
CA THR A 151 21.85 3.39 9.59
C THR A 151 20.36 3.28 9.87
N GLU A 152 19.66 4.37 9.78
CA GLU A 152 18.21 4.43 9.96
C GLU A 152 17.47 4.47 8.63
N LEU A 153 16.28 3.89 8.61
CA LEU A 153 15.31 3.95 7.54
C LEU A 153 13.94 4.17 8.15
N THR A 154 13.07 4.84 7.41
CA THR A 154 11.67 4.99 7.80
C THR A 154 10.77 4.41 6.72
N LEU A 155 9.84 3.55 7.12
CA LEU A 155 8.74 3.10 6.27
C LEU A 155 7.52 3.98 6.55
N GLY A 156 7.02 4.68 5.52
CA GLY A 156 5.73 5.35 5.54
C GLY A 156 4.67 4.50 4.84
N VAL A 157 3.48 4.42 5.41
CA VAL A 157 2.33 3.69 4.87
C VAL A 157 1.09 4.55 5.01
N ILE A 158 0.33 4.71 3.94
CA ILE A 158 -0.96 5.41 3.93
C ILE A 158 -2.07 4.37 3.91
N LEU A 159 -2.93 4.40 4.92
CA LEU A 159 -4.15 3.61 4.99
C LEU A 159 -5.34 4.45 4.56
N ASP A 160 -6.23 3.89 3.74
CA ASP A 160 -7.46 4.51 3.25
C ASP A 160 -8.66 3.84 3.93
N HIS A 161 -9.23 4.50 4.93
CA HIS A 161 -10.38 3.98 5.69
C HIS A 161 -11.69 4.06 4.89
N ASN A 162 -11.76 4.93 3.88
CA ASN A 162 -12.90 4.97 2.98
C ASN A 162 -12.95 3.71 2.10
N VAL A 163 -11.82 2.98 1.99
CA VAL A 163 -11.72 1.77 1.18
C VAL A 163 -11.26 0.59 2.04
N LEU A 164 -12.06 0.24 3.04
CA LEU A 164 -11.84 -0.92 3.93
C LEU A 164 -10.49 -0.89 4.66
N SER A 165 -10.01 0.28 5.02
CA SER A 165 -8.68 0.48 5.63
C SER A 165 -7.55 -0.17 4.82
N SER A 166 -7.70 -0.18 3.50
CA SER A 166 -6.70 -0.74 2.60
C SER A 166 -5.45 0.13 2.55
N VAL A 167 -4.28 -0.49 2.30
CA VAL A 167 -3.07 0.27 2.01
C VAL A 167 -3.23 0.98 0.67
N ALA A 168 -3.24 2.32 0.69
CA ALA A 168 -3.28 3.14 -0.51
C ALA A 168 -1.89 3.26 -1.14
N GLU A 169 -0.89 3.59 -0.32
CA GLU A 169 0.49 3.80 -0.75
C GLU A 169 1.47 3.45 0.37
N PHE A 170 2.73 3.19 0.00
CA PHE A 170 3.84 3.06 0.93
C PHE A 170 5.16 3.49 0.27
N ALA A 171 6.07 4.01 1.09
CA ALA A 171 7.40 4.44 0.66
C ALA A 171 8.45 4.16 1.74
N PHE A 172 9.70 3.94 1.31
CA PHE A 172 10.86 3.93 2.20
C PHE A 172 11.64 5.22 2.05
N LEU A 173 11.99 5.81 3.18
CA LEU A 173 12.75 7.04 3.28
C LEU A 173 14.16 6.72 3.80
N ALA A 174 15.18 7.30 3.15
CA ALA A 174 16.57 7.17 3.55
C ALA A 174 16.91 8.21 4.64
N GLU A 175 16.05 8.35 5.63
CA GLU A 175 16.10 9.37 6.68
C GLU A 175 15.84 8.74 8.04
N PRO A 176 16.45 9.29 9.11
CA PRO A 176 16.09 8.97 10.47
C PRO A 176 14.59 9.20 10.73
N PHE A 177 14.04 8.38 11.60
CA PHE A 177 12.61 8.40 11.92
C PHE A 177 12.12 9.79 12.34
N ASP A 178 12.85 10.46 13.24
CA ASP A 178 12.43 11.77 13.75
C ASP A 178 12.45 12.87 12.66
N GLU A 179 13.41 12.79 11.73
CA GLU A 179 13.49 13.71 10.58
C GLU A 179 12.34 13.48 9.59
N ALA A 180 12.02 12.22 9.31
CA ALA A 180 10.90 11.86 8.43
C ALA A 180 9.56 12.35 9.00
N VAL A 181 9.33 12.16 10.30
CA VAL A 181 8.12 12.62 11.01
C VAL A 181 8.06 14.15 11.04
N ALA A 182 9.16 14.83 11.38
CA ALA A 182 9.22 16.29 11.41
C ALA A 182 8.92 16.91 10.05
N ARG A 183 9.51 16.38 8.99
CA ARG A 183 9.26 16.85 7.62
C ARG A 183 7.80 16.71 7.20
N GLN A 184 7.12 15.66 7.65
CA GLN A 184 5.72 15.47 7.34
C GLN A 184 4.81 16.50 8.05
N LEU A 185 5.19 16.96 9.23
CA LEU A 185 4.49 18.04 9.92
C LEU A 185 4.65 19.40 9.20
N GLU A 186 5.80 19.64 8.57
CA GLU A 186 6.05 20.89 7.84
C GLU A 186 5.30 20.98 6.51
N THR A 187 5.02 19.86 5.88
CA THR A 187 4.46 19.81 4.52
C THR A 187 2.95 19.74 4.45
N ASP A 188 2.27 19.47 5.57
CA ASP A 188 0.85 19.17 5.56
C ASP A 188 0.10 19.81 6.75
N ASP A 189 -0.87 20.66 6.42
CA ASP A 189 -1.72 21.41 7.37
C ASP A 189 -2.83 20.53 8.02
N ARG A 190 -2.81 19.24 7.74
CA ARG A 190 -3.83 18.27 8.18
C ARG A 190 -3.69 17.98 9.64
N SER A 191 -3.70 17.80 10.53
CA SER A 191 -3.53 17.39 11.94
C SER A 191 -2.14 17.66 12.52
N ASP A 192 -2.09 18.37 13.61
CA ASP A 192 -0.87 18.80 14.30
C ASP A 192 -0.18 17.71 15.13
N SER A 193 -0.68 16.49 15.18
CA SER A 193 -0.14 15.52 16.13
C SER A 193 -0.02 14.10 15.58
N PHE A 194 1.20 13.56 15.70
CA PHE A 194 1.43 12.13 15.63
C PHE A 194 1.09 11.46 16.97
N VAL A 195 0.43 10.32 16.90
CA VAL A 195 0.10 9.48 18.05
C VAL A 195 1.03 8.28 18.06
N SER A 196 1.66 7.98 19.20
CA SER A 196 2.45 6.77 19.36
C SER A 196 1.58 5.54 19.13
N MET A 197 2.14 4.55 18.44
CA MET A 197 1.45 3.31 18.08
C MET A 197 2.26 2.10 18.54
N ASP A 198 1.57 1.08 19.06
CA ASP A 198 2.21 -0.20 19.37
C ASP A 198 2.72 -0.87 18.08
N LEU A 199 3.88 -1.53 18.16
CA LEU A 199 4.49 -2.16 17.01
C LEU A 199 3.68 -3.36 16.48
N ALA A 200 3.00 -4.08 17.37
CA ALA A 200 2.14 -5.20 16.99
C ALA A 200 0.86 -4.69 16.30
N ASP A 201 0.31 -3.57 16.77
CA ASP A 201 -0.84 -2.91 16.13
C ASP A 201 -0.44 -2.40 14.75
N ALA A 202 0.70 -1.71 14.62
CA ALA A 202 1.22 -1.25 13.32
C ALA A 202 1.37 -2.39 12.32
N ARG A 203 1.91 -3.54 12.77
CA ARG A 203 1.97 -4.75 11.96
C ARG A 203 0.59 -5.20 11.48
N THR A 204 -0.35 -5.30 12.41
CA THR A 204 -1.69 -5.82 12.14
C THR A 204 -2.44 -4.91 11.17
N TRP A 205 -2.40 -3.59 11.38
CA TRP A 205 -3.04 -2.62 10.48
C TRP A 205 -2.49 -2.69 9.06
N ILE A 206 -1.17 -2.73 8.92
CA ILE A 206 -0.53 -2.80 7.59
C ILE A 206 -0.84 -4.14 6.92
N ASP A 207 -0.75 -5.27 7.63
CA ASP A 207 -0.99 -6.61 7.08
C ASP A 207 -2.45 -6.78 6.63
N GLU A 208 -3.42 -6.32 7.44
CA GLU A 208 -4.84 -6.30 7.08
C GLU A 208 -5.10 -5.38 5.90
N GLY A 209 -4.54 -4.17 5.91
CA GLY A 209 -4.65 -3.23 4.81
C GLY A 209 -4.07 -3.77 3.50
N LEU A 210 -2.95 -4.51 3.54
CA LEU A 210 -2.40 -5.20 2.36
C LEU A 210 -3.33 -6.32 1.86
N ARG A 211 -3.97 -7.08 2.77
CA ARG A 211 -4.95 -8.12 2.40
C ARG A 211 -6.15 -7.50 1.68
N TRP A 212 -6.73 -6.44 2.21
CA TRP A 212 -7.79 -5.70 1.53
C TRP A 212 -7.34 -5.15 0.19
N SER A 213 -6.14 -4.57 0.13
CA SER A 213 -5.55 -4.08 -1.12
C SER A 213 -5.41 -5.15 -2.19
N ALA A 214 -5.15 -6.40 -1.82
CA ALA A 214 -5.07 -7.53 -2.74
C ALA A 214 -6.43 -7.95 -3.31
N HIS A 215 -7.52 -7.78 -2.55
CA HIS A 215 -8.90 -8.08 -3.00
C HIS A 215 -9.46 -6.98 -3.91
N LEU A 216 -9.04 -5.74 -3.70
CA LEU A 216 -9.46 -4.63 -4.54
C LEU A 216 -8.76 -4.72 -5.91
N ARG A 217 -9.53 -4.82 -6.99
CA ARG A 217 -9.01 -4.88 -8.37
C ARG A 217 -8.47 -3.51 -8.87
N ARG A 218 -7.90 -2.71 -8.00
CA ARG A 218 -7.27 -1.45 -8.39
C ARG A 218 -5.94 -1.72 -9.10
N ALA A 219 -5.68 -1.01 -10.20
CA ALA A 219 -4.38 -1.06 -10.86
C ALA A 219 -3.31 -0.52 -9.91
N ARG A 220 -2.33 -1.36 -9.58
CA ARG A 220 -1.18 -0.99 -8.74
C ARG A 220 -0.04 -0.49 -9.61
N SER A 221 0.61 0.59 -9.19
CA SER A 221 1.79 1.11 -9.87
C SER A 221 2.94 0.08 -9.84
N ASP A 222 3.87 0.19 -10.78
CA ASP A 222 5.07 -0.65 -10.77
C ASP A 222 5.94 -0.38 -9.53
N GLN A 223 5.94 0.86 -9.03
CA GLN A 223 6.58 1.22 -7.78
C GLN A 223 5.96 0.48 -6.60
N TRP A 224 4.63 0.43 -6.51
CA TRP A 224 3.92 -0.32 -5.46
C TRP A 224 4.34 -1.79 -5.45
N ARG A 225 4.32 -2.44 -6.63
CA ARG A 225 4.73 -3.85 -6.75
C ARG A 225 6.19 -4.07 -6.37
N SER A 226 7.07 -3.19 -6.83
CA SER A 226 8.51 -3.31 -6.58
C SER A 226 8.90 -3.05 -5.13
N THR A 227 8.11 -2.32 -4.37
CA THR A 227 8.39 -2.01 -2.95
C THR A 227 7.77 -3.04 -1.99
N LEU A 228 6.71 -3.74 -2.40
CA LEU A 228 5.98 -4.70 -1.56
C LEU A 228 6.87 -5.77 -0.88
N PRO A 229 7.89 -6.38 -1.52
CA PRO A 229 8.77 -7.34 -0.83
C PRO A 229 9.51 -6.73 0.37
N MET A 230 9.88 -5.45 0.31
CA MET A 230 10.50 -4.74 1.44
C MET A 230 9.49 -4.51 2.57
N VAL A 231 8.25 -4.14 2.25
CA VAL A 231 7.19 -3.97 3.26
C VAL A 231 6.95 -5.29 3.99
N LYS A 232 6.80 -6.39 3.28
CA LYS A 232 6.65 -7.73 3.87
C LYS A 232 7.85 -8.11 4.75
N TRP A 233 9.05 -7.77 4.32
CA TRP A 233 10.25 -8.00 5.11
C TRP A 233 10.22 -7.22 6.44
N VAL A 234 9.79 -5.95 6.43
CA VAL A 234 9.62 -5.15 7.66
C VAL A 234 8.54 -5.77 8.56
N LEU A 235 7.39 -6.14 8.01
CA LEU A 235 6.31 -6.77 8.76
C LEU A 235 6.77 -8.06 9.46
N ALA A 236 7.67 -8.82 8.84
CA ALA A 236 8.24 -10.02 9.45
C ALA A 236 9.16 -9.72 10.66
N GLN A 237 9.65 -8.47 10.83
CA GLN A 237 10.46 -8.03 11.99
C GLN A 237 9.59 -7.48 13.13
N LEU A 238 8.34 -7.10 12.86
CA LEU A 238 7.42 -6.55 13.85
C LEU A 238 6.80 -7.67 14.71
N PRO A 239 6.53 -7.41 16.01
CA PRO A 239 5.84 -8.37 16.86
C PRO A 239 4.45 -8.71 16.33
N ALA A 240 3.97 -9.91 16.63
CA ALA A 240 2.62 -10.35 16.29
C ALA A 240 1.64 -10.10 17.46
N GLY A 241 0.34 -10.18 17.19
CA GLY A 241 -0.71 -10.17 18.24
C GLY A 241 -1.28 -8.79 18.54
N GLY A 242 -1.07 -7.81 17.65
CA GLY A 242 -1.70 -6.50 17.77
C GLY A 242 -3.19 -6.51 17.40
N CYS A 243 -3.88 -5.42 17.75
CA CYS A 243 -5.25 -5.17 17.35
C CYS A 243 -5.31 -4.57 15.95
N GLY A 244 -6.30 -4.96 15.13
CA GLY A 244 -6.61 -4.34 13.85
C GLY A 244 -7.22 -2.94 14.03
N TYR A 245 -7.36 -2.21 12.91
CA TYR A 245 -8.10 -0.95 12.91
C TYR A 245 -9.54 -1.19 13.36
N GLN A 246 -9.98 -0.39 14.32
CA GLN A 246 -11.36 -0.40 14.79
C GLN A 246 -12.10 0.77 14.14
N ARG A 247 -13.04 0.44 13.24
CA ARG A 247 -13.94 1.44 12.67
C ARG A 247 -14.79 2.04 13.80
N PRO A 248 -15.04 3.36 13.80
CA PRO A 248 -15.96 3.95 14.77
C PRO A 248 -17.32 3.23 14.73
N GLU A 249 -17.77 2.75 15.89
CA GLU A 249 -19.09 2.19 16.08
C GLU A 249 -19.96 3.21 16.80
N TRP A 250 -21.18 3.36 16.35
CA TRP A 250 -22.17 4.23 16.97
C TRP A 250 -23.25 3.37 17.60
N GLU A 251 -23.55 3.64 18.85
CA GLU A 251 -24.69 3.03 19.49
C GLU A 251 -25.97 3.46 18.79
N GLU A 252 -26.98 2.56 18.75
CA GLU A 252 -28.20 2.81 17.96
C GLU A 252 -28.96 4.04 18.47
N ASP A 253 -29.00 4.24 19.79
CA ASP A 253 -29.65 5.38 20.45
C ASP A 253 -28.94 6.71 20.08
N ASP A 254 -27.61 6.76 20.08
CA ASP A 254 -26.83 7.95 19.69
C ASP A 254 -27.02 8.29 18.21
N ALA A 255 -27.09 7.26 17.38
CA ALA A 255 -27.36 7.38 15.96
C ALA A 255 -28.76 7.93 15.68
N ASP A 256 -29.77 7.45 16.40
CA ASP A 256 -31.13 7.92 16.30
C ASP A 256 -31.27 9.37 16.81
N ASP A 257 -30.64 9.71 17.93
CA ASP A 257 -30.63 11.07 18.46
C ASP A 257 -30.01 12.08 17.47
N LEU A 258 -28.92 11.70 16.79
CA LEU A 258 -28.29 12.51 15.76
C LEU A 258 -29.24 12.76 14.58
N LEU A 259 -29.90 11.71 14.08
CA LEU A 259 -30.89 11.79 12.99
C LEU A 259 -32.10 12.64 13.38
N ASP A 260 -32.66 12.43 14.55
CA ASP A 260 -33.80 13.19 15.05
C ASP A 260 -33.44 14.66 15.22
N GLY A 261 -32.25 14.95 15.74
CA GLY A 261 -31.72 16.31 15.85
C GLY A 261 -31.60 16.98 14.47
N PHE A 262 -31.07 16.28 13.47
CA PHE A 262 -30.98 16.80 12.11
C PHE A 262 -32.38 17.02 11.48
N LEU A 263 -33.22 15.98 11.46
CA LEU A 263 -34.54 16.02 10.80
C LEU A 263 -35.49 17.05 11.43
N SER A 264 -35.31 17.33 12.72
CA SER A 264 -36.05 18.40 13.44
C SER A 264 -35.48 19.80 13.18
N SER A 265 -34.29 19.93 12.59
CA SER A 265 -33.68 21.20 12.25
C SER A 265 -34.34 21.85 11.02
N PRO A 266 -34.22 23.18 10.83
CA PRO A 266 -34.72 23.84 9.59
C PRO A 266 -34.06 23.29 8.32
N ALA A 267 -32.81 22.81 8.37
CA ALA A 267 -32.09 22.21 7.24
C ALA A 267 -32.59 20.81 6.92
N GLY A 268 -32.96 20.02 7.92
CA GLY A 268 -33.47 18.65 7.78
C GLY A 268 -34.98 18.56 7.50
N ALA A 269 -35.75 19.60 7.80
CA ALA A 269 -37.21 19.60 7.64
C ALA A 269 -37.71 19.17 6.23
N PRO A 270 -37.05 19.51 5.11
CA PRO A 270 -37.43 19.02 3.79
C PRO A 270 -37.28 17.49 3.63
N PHE A 271 -36.50 16.84 4.48
CA PHE A 271 -36.16 15.42 4.44
C PHE A 271 -36.84 14.62 5.56
N ALA A 272 -37.97 15.07 6.08
CA ALA A 272 -38.67 14.44 7.20
C ALA A 272 -39.31 13.06 6.87
N HIS A 273 -39.36 12.65 5.59
CA HIS A 273 -39.87 11.33 5.21
C HIS A 273 -38.95 10.22 5.71
N VAL A 274 -39.54 9.08 6.15
CA VAL A 274 -38.78 7.95 6.73
C VAL A 274 -37.70 7.40 5.80
N ASP A 275 -37.89 7.40 4.51
CA ASP A 275 -36.95 6.89 3.52
C ASP A 275 -35.65 7.74 3.46
N TYR A 276 -35.71 9.03 3.74
CA TYR A 276 -34.50 9.85 3.86
C TYR A 276 -33.68 9.51 5.12
N ARG A 277 -34.34 9.07 6.20
CA ARG A 277 -33.65 8.55 7.36
C ARG A 277 -32.88 7.26 7.01
N VAL A 278 -33.53 6.34 6.28
CA VAL A 278 -32.90 5.13 5.80
C VAL A 278 -31.74 5.47 4.85
N LEU A 279 -31.97 6.33 3.86
CA LEU A 279 -30.92 6.74 2.94
C LEU A 279 -29.70 7.36 3.66
N LEU A 280 -29.95 8.21 4.65
CA LEU A 280 -28.84 8.84 5.38
C LEU A 280 -28.03 7.81 6.20
N ARG A 281 -28.68 6.79 6.78
CA ARG A 281 -28.01 5.67 7.43
C ARG A 281 -27.16 4.86 6.44
N GLU A 282 -27.69 4.50 5.27
CA GLU A 282 -26.95 3.81 4.23
C GLU A 282 -25.71 4.62 3.76
N LEU A 283 -25.88 5.94 3.62
CA LEU A 283 -24.78 6.82 3.21
C LEU A 283 -23.69 6.92 4.29
N TRP A 284 -24.02 6.95 5.56
CA TRP A 284 -23.00 7.05 6.60
C TRP A 284 -22.26 5.74 6.87
N ASP A 285 -22.84 4.58 6.52
CA ASP A 285 -22.14 3.30 6.57
C ASP A 285 -21.02 3.18 5.52
N THR A 286 -20.95 4.12 4.59
CA THR A 286 -19.85 4.20 3.63
C THR A 286 -18.58 4.78 4.26
N GLY A 287 -17.44 4.55 3.63
CA GLY A 287 -16.16 5.13 4.02
C GLY A 287 -15.75 4.78 5.45
N CYS A 288 -15.29 5.76 6.22
CA CYS A 288 -14.86 5.58 7.61
C CYS A 288 -15.99 5.20 8.59
N GLY A 289 -17.26 5.34 8.16
CA GLY A 289 -18.43 4.99 8.99
C GLY A 289 -18.82 5.99 10.08
N ASP A 290 -18.10 7.10 10.21
CA ASP A 290 -18.44 8.15 11.17
C ASP A 290 -19.45 9.14 10.55
N PRO A 291 -20.68 9.25 11.06
CA PRO A 291 -21.70 10.16 10.55
C PRO A 291 -21.37 11.65 10.75
N LEU A 292 -20.40 11.97 11.61
CA LEU A 292 -19.97 13.34 11.87
C LEU A 292 -18.81 13.81 11.01
N ARG A 293 -18.23 12.94 10.17
CA ARG A 293 -17.02 13.22 9.37
C ARG A 293 -17.23 12.95 7.89
N TRP A 294 -17.28 14.01 7.12
CA TRP A 294 -17.59 13.95 5.68
C TRP A 294 -16.52 14.68 4.88
N SER A 295 -15.62 13.93 4.28
CA SER A 295 -14.59 14.48 3.41
C SER A 295 -15.03 14.60 1.95
N SER A 296 -14.30 15.40 1.19
CA SER A 296 -14.43 15.47 -0.26
C SER A 296 -14.14 14.13 -0.94
N SER A 297 -13.26 13.31 -0.37
CA SER A 297 -12.93 11.95 -0.87
C SER A 297 -14.13 11.02 -0.70
N ARG A 298 -14.61 10.87 0.54
CA ARG A 298 -15.77 10.04 0.87
C ARG A 298 -17.02 10.40 0.02
N ILE A 299 -17.32 11.70 -0.08
CA ILE A 299 -18.42 12.21 -0.91
C ILE A 299 -18.21 11.84 -2.39
N SER A 300 -16.96 11.97 -2.89
CA SER A 300 -16.67 11.61 -4.28
C SER A 300 -16.86 10.13 -4.55
N ASP A 301 -16.49 9.27 -3.63
CA ASP A 301 -16.67 7.82 -3.74
C ASP A 301 -18.15 7.46 -3.76
N ILE A 302 -18.97 8.07 -2.89
CA ILE A 302 -20.44 7.89 -2.87
C ILE A 302 -21.06 8.35 -4.20
N LEU A 303 -20.84 9.61 -4.58
CA LEU A 303 -21.54 10.21 -5.74
C LEU A 303 -21.01 9.76 -7.11
N ARG A 304 -19.87 9.06 -7.16
CA ARG A 304 -19.34 8.43 -8.38
C ARG A 304 -19.51 6.91 -8.42
N SER A 305 -20.00 6.31 -7.33
CA SER A 305 -20.29 4.87 -7.31
C SER A 305 -21.27 4.54 -8.43
N ARG A 306 -21.02 3.43 -9.13
CA ARG A 306 -21.96 2.88 -10.11
C ARG A 306 -22.95 1.92 -9.47
N PHE A 307 -22.71 1.52 -8.24
CA PHE A 307 -23.53 0.57 -7.49
C PHE A 307 -24.31 1.34 -6.42
N HIS A 308 -25.55 1.66 -6.74
CA HIS A 308 -26.51 2.21 -5.79
C HIS A 308 -27.59 1.13 -5.61
N ASP A 309 -27.26 0.09 -4.86
CA ASP A 309 -28.16 -1.01 -4.55
C ASP A 309 -28.91 -0.67 -3.24
N TYR A 310 -29.58 0.50 -3.26
CA TYR A 310 -30.47 0.89 -2.18
C TYR A 310 -31.86 0.31 -2.45
N ASP A 311 -32.42 -0.40 -1.48
CA ASP A 311 -33.82 -0.84 -1.51
C ASP A 311 -34.75 0.34 -1.17
N LEU A 312 -34.60 1.43 -1.94
CA LEU A 312 -35.30 2.71 -1.78
C LEU A 312 -35.83 3.22 -3.12
N PRO A 313 -36.96 3.96 -3.11
CA PRO A 313 -37.49 4.58 -4.30
C PRO A 313 -36.50 5.53 -5.00
N LEU A 314 -36.45 5.51 -6.32
CA LEU A 314 -35.52 6.33 -7.10
C LEU A 314 -35.60 7.81 -6.76
N GLU A 315 -36.83 8.30 -6.50
CA GLU A 315 -37.11 9.70 -6.13
C GLU A 315 -36.40 10.09 -4.78
N ILE A 316 -36.16 9.14 -3.92
CA ILE A 316 -35.42 9.32 -2.65
C ILE A 316 -33.92 9.29 -2.92
N VAL A 317 -33.45 8.26 -3.65
CA VAL A 317 -32.01 8.08 -3.92
C VAL A 317 -31.44 9.23 -4.75
N ILE A 318 -32.20 9.78 -5.70
CA ILE A 318 -31.74 10.89 -6.55
C ILE A 318 -31.50 12.18 -5.77
N ASP A 319 -32.06 12.30 -4.58
CA ASP A 319 -31.89 13.43 -3.68
C ASP A 319 -30.73 13.28 -2.69
N ALA A 320 -29.97 12.18 -2.74
CA ALA A 320 -28.79 11.99 -1.88
C ALA A 320 -27.83 13.19 -1.87
N PRO A 321 -27.49 13.85 -3.00
CA PRO A 321 -26.66 15.05 -2.97
C PRO A 321 -27.30 16.22 -2.20
N ALA A 322 -28.61 16.41 -2.31
CA ALA A 322 -29.31 17.46 -1.60
C ALA A 322 -29.41 17.17 -0.08
N LEU A 323 -29.65 15.91 0.27
CA LEU A 323 -29.64 15.43 1.65
C LEU A 323 -28.26 15.63 2.30
N LEU A 324 -27.19 15.18 1.66
CA LEU A 324 -25.81 15.37 2.14
C LEU A 324 -25.45 16.85 2.29
N ARG A 325 -25.85 17.68 1.31
CA ARG A 325 -25.62 19.13 1.35
C ARG A 325 -26.27 19.80 2.56
N ALA A 326 -27.40 19.28 3.03
CA ALA A 326 -28.08 19.79 4.21
C ALA A 326 -27.51 19.19 5.51
N PHE A 327 -27.14 17.90 5.49
CA PHE A 327 -26.69 17.17 6.66
C PHE A 327 -25.25 17.53 7.07
N ILE A 328 -24.31 17.64 6.13
CA ILE A 328 -22.88 17.80 6.43
C ILE A 328 -22.57 19.05 7.29
N PRO A 329 -23.13 20.24 7.01
CA PRO A 329 -22.90 21.39 7.91
C PRO A 329 -23.43 21.17 9.32
N PHE A 330 -24.53 20.44 9.49
CA PHE A 330 -25.07 20.07 10.78
C PHE A 330 -24.13 19.11 11.51
N ALA A 331 -23.68 18.04 10.84
CA ALA A 331 -22.77 17.04 11.41
C ALA A 331 -21.40 17.64 11.78
N HIS A 332 -20.80 18.42 10.92
CA HIS A 332 -19.53 19.10 11.16
C HIS A 332 -19.64 20.12 12.30
N GLY A 333 -20.79 20.80 12.43
CA GLY A 333 -21.05 21.68 13.55
C GLY A 333 -21.10 20.96 14.91
N GLN A 334 -21.58 19.70 14.94
CA GLN A 334 -21.58 18.87 16.17
C GLN A 334 -20.17 18.40 16.56
N SER A 335 -19.30 18.16 15.59
CA SER A 335 -17.94 17.61 15.81
C SER A 335 -16.83 18.66 15.81
N GLY A 336 -17.17 19.95 15.62
CA GLY A 336 -16.20 21.04 15.63
C GLY A 336 -15.24 21.03 14.44
N ILE A 337 -15.63 20.43 13.32
CA ILE A 337 -14.85 20.43 12.08
C ILE A 337 -14.71 21.86 11.54
N ALA A 338 -13.50 22.21 11.11
CA ALA A 338 -13.20 23.55 10.61
C ALA A 338 -14.06 23.91 9.37
N GLN A 339 -14.52 25.16 9.29
CA GLN A 339 -15.46 25.62 8.26
C GLN A 339 -14.94 25.39 6.83
N HIS A 340 -13.63 25.57 6.58
CA HIS A 340 -13.06 25.37 5.24
C HIS A 340 -13.22 23.92 4.74
N LEU A 341 -13.13 22.92 5.63
CA LEU A 341 -13.37 21.50 5.28
C LEU A 341 -14.85 21.23 4.94
N THR A 342 -15.75 21.91 5.66
CA THR A 342 -17.18 21.87 5.32
C THR A 342 -17.45 22.50 3.96
N ASP A 343 -16.82 23.64 3.65
CA ASP A 343 -16.97 24.32 2.36
C ASP A 343 -16.44 23.47 1.21
N GLU A 344 -15.31 22.77 1.40
CA GLU A 344 -14.76 21.82 0.42
C GLU A 344 -15.69 20.64 0.16
N ALA A 345 -16.28 20.08 1.22
CA ALA A 345 -17.28 19.01 1.11
C ALA A 345 -18.47 19.45 0.29
N ILE A 346 -19.04 20.62 0.59
CA ILE A 346 -20.19 21.21 -0.13
C ILE A 346 -19.83 21.49 -1.60
N ALA A 347 -18.66 22.09 -1.87
CA ALA A 347 -18.20 22.33 -3.24
C ALA A 347 -18.06 21.02 -4.05
N THR A 348 -17.66 19.93 -3.39
CA THR A 348 -17.58 18.61 -4.02
C THR A 348 -18.96 18.06 -4.36
N ILE A 349 -19.95 18.18 -3.48
CA ILE A 349 -21.34 17.81 -3.75
C ILE A 349 -21.87 18.61 -4.94
N ASP A 350 -21.73 19.94 -4.93
CA ASP A 350 -22.23 20.83 -5.98
C ASP A 350 -21.65 20.45 -7.36
N ARG A 351 -20.37 20.12 -7.41
CA ARG A 351 -19.67 19.67 -8.62
C ARG A 351 -20.17 18.32 -9.15
N LEU A 352 -20.51 17.36 -8.27
CA LEU A 352 -20.84 15.99 -8.65
C LEU A 352 -22.32 15.71 -8.81
N SER A 353 -23.21 16.51 -8.22
CA SER A 353 -24.65 16.29 -8.16
C SER A 353 -25.30 16.02 -9.52
N LEU A 354 -24.95 16.80 -10.56
CA LEU A 354 -25.52 16.63 -11.89
C LEU A 354 -25.08 15.31 -12.54
N GLY A 355 -23.82 14.93 -12.35
CA GLY A 355 -23.27 13.65 -12.84
C GLY A 355 -23.96 12.46 -12.18
N TYR A 356 -24.11 12.51 -10.86
CA TYR A 356 -24.81 11.50 -10.05
C TYR A 356 -26.24 11.26 -10.56
N ARG A 357 -27.03 12.32 -10.68
CA ARG A 357 -28.42 12.23 -11.14
C ARG A 357 -28.55 11.63 -12.56
N ARG A 358 -27.66 12.05 -13.47
CA ARG A 358 -27.62 11.49 -14.83
C ARG A 358 -27.29 10.01 -14.85
N GLN A 359 -26.35 9.60 -14.03
CA GLN A 359 -25.93 8.21 -13.95
C GLN A 359 -27.03 7.31 -13.37
N LEU A 360 -27.73 7.75 -12.30
CA LEU A 360 -28.87 7.00 -11.75
C LEU A 360 -29.98 6.80 -12.78
N LEU A 361 -30.37 7.87 -13.46
CA LEU A 361 -31.43 7.79 -14.49
C LEU A 361 -31.03 6.90 -15.68
N ALA A 362 -29.75 6.87 -16.06
CA ALA A 362 -29.25 5.98 -17.11
C ALA A 362 -29.31 4.50 -16.68
N ASN A 363 -28.88 4.19 -15.44
CA ASN A 363 -28.90 2.82 -14.91
C ASN A 363 -30.36 2.28 -14.81
N THR A 364 -31.33 3.12 -14.45
CA THR A 364 -32.75 2.70 -14.37
C THR A 364 -33.29 2.32 -15.74
N ILE A 365 -32.93 3.06 -16.80
CA ILE A 365 -33.37 2.76 -18.17
C ILE A 365 -32.76 1.43 -18.66
N GLU A 366 -31.53 1.14 -18.37
CA GLU A 366 -30.87 -0.11 -18.75
C GLU A 366 -31.50 -1.34 -18.06
N HIS A 367 -31.93 -1.23 -16.79
CA HIS A 367 -32.63 -2.31 -16.08
C HIS A 367 -34.04 -2.56 -16.58
N ASP A 368 -34.82 -1.50 -16.92
CA ASP A 368 -36.14 -1.63 -17.50
C ASP A 368 -36.11 -2.33 -18.88
N ASP A 369 -35.04 -2.10 -19.67
CA ASP A 369 -34.89 -2.77 -20.97
C ASP A 369 -34.54 -4.27 -20.81
N ASP A 370 -33.76 -4.67 -19.79
CA ASP A 370 -33.44 -6.07 -19.53
C ASP A 370 -34.67 -6.85 -19.04
N ASP A 371 -35.53 -6.26 -18.21
CA ASP A 371 -36.78 -6.88 -17.76
C ASP A 371 -37.81 -7.06 -18.88
N VAL A 372 -37.81 -6.20 -19.90
CA VAL A 372 -38.68 -6.31 -21.07
C VAL A 372 -38.30 -7.51 -21.93
N TRP A 373 -37.03 -7.90 -22.02
CA TRP A 373 -36.60 -9.09 -22.77
C TRP A 373 -36.97 -10.40 -22.10
N LEU A 374 -37.11 -10.45 -20.77
CA LEU A 374 -37.50 -11.62 -20.00
C LEU A 374 -39.01 -11.90 -20.01
N SER A 375 -39.82 -10.96 -20.48
CA SER A 375 -41.29 -11.06 -20.47
C SER A 375 -41.94 -11.49 -21.82
N TYR A 376 -41.16 -11.87 -22.85
CA TYR A 376 -41.71 -12.46 -24.06
C TYR A 376 -42.08 -13.93 -23.85
N PRO A 377 -43.39 -14.31 -23.87
CA PRO A 377 -43.76 -15.71 -23.78
C PRO A 377 -43.36 -16.42 -25.06
N ASP A 378 -42.73 -17.56 -24.92
CA ASP A 378 -42.45 -18.55 -25.95
C ASP A 378 -43.74 -18.82 -26.74
N ARG A 379 -43.86 -18.33 -27.97
CA ARG A 379 -44.86 -18.79 -28.92
C ARG A 379 -44.31 -20.00 -29.67
N ALA A 380 -44.42 -21.17 -29.01
CA ALA A 380 -44.38 -22.45 -29.69
C ALA A 380 -45.69 -22.71 -30.38
N SER A 381 -45.64 -22.92 -31.67
CA SER A 381 -46.62 -23.68 -32.46
C SER A 381 -45.90 -24.55 -33.42
#